data_21748fc25e72ce22e5dbbde24cbb88d3
#
_entry.id   21748fc25e72ce22e5dbbde24cbb88d3
#
_cell.length_a   1.000
_cell.length_b   1.000
_cell.length_c   1.000
_cell.angle_alpha   90.00
_cell.angle_beta   90.00
_cell.angle_gamma   90.00
#
_symmetry.space_group_name_H-M   'P 1'
#
loop_
_entity.id
_entity.type
_entity.pdbx_description
1 polymer ?
#
loop_
_entity_poly.entity_id
_entity_poly.type
_entity_poly.pdbx_seq_one_letter_code
_entity_poly.pdbx_strand_id
1 'polypeptide(L)'
;MKLVLQYFYKKRQVIGWSILCGLIYLLIFSLSGIDLKAAVYPALLCLVFGIVFLLVGFFRLIERHRRLEFLEKDKGPYGESLPKAADLCEADYQKLLKKEEQEWRDRQKVWDDTMSDMEDYYAAWVHQIKAPIAVMQVLLQQEDTEQSRELKAELFRVEQYAEMALSYVRLNDRGGGFDLVAAEYALDPVIRKAIRKYAGQFIRKKIQVVYQGTDEVVLTDEKWLSFIVEQILSNAVKYTQQGSVTIRVEGDRQLVIEDTGIGIAAEDIPRIFEKGYTGENGRLGKKSTGIGLYLSQMAAKKLGHTISVESIPGEGSFFKIDLSSYALQVE
;
A
#
# COMPACT_ATOMS: atom_id res chain seq x y z
N MET A 1 -6.15 7.23 -37.60
CA MET A 1 -5.29 7.78 -38.64
C MET A 1 -3.85 7.27 -38.57
N LYS A 2 -3.18 7.25 -37.40
CA LYS A 2 -1.80 6.72 -37.24
C LYS A 2 -1.61 5.26 -37.67
N LEU A 3 -2.55 4.35 -37.32
CA LEU A 3 -2.48 2.91 -37.64
C LEU A 3 -2.51 2.64 -39.16
N VAL A 4 -3.34 3.34 -39.88
CA VAL A 4 -3.44 3.23 -41.35
C VAL A 4 -2.12 3.65 -42.02
N LEU A 5 -1.57 4.77 -41.59
CA LEU A 5 -0.27 5.26 -42.10
C LEU A 5 0.87 4.29 -41.81
N GLN A 6 0.92 3.73 -40.61
CA GLN A 6 1.94 2.73 -40.23
C GLN A 6 1.81 1.43 -41.04
N TYR A 7 0.60 0.97 -41.29
CA TYR A 7 0.36 -0.21 -42.11
C TYR A 7 0.88 -0.01 -43.54
N PHE A 8 0.51 1.09 -44.20
CA PHE A 8 0.99 1.38 -45.53
C PHE A 8 2.51 1.60 -45.59
N TYR A 9 3.09 2.23 -44.56
CA TYR A 9 4.54 2.38 -44.47
C TYR A 9 5.26 1.02 -44.34
N LYS A 10 4.74 0.11 -43.52
CA LYS A 10 5.27 -1.26 -43.36
C LYS A 10 5.15 -2.06 -44.66
N LYS A 11 4.09 -1.86 -45.46
CA LYS A 11 3.85 -2.54 -46.74
C LYS A 11 4.35 -1.81 -47.98
N ARG A 12 5.04 -0.68 -47.81
CA ARG A 12 5.51 0.19 -48.93
C ARG A 12 6.35 -0.57 -49.98
N GLN A 13 7.18 -1.50 -49.55
CA GLN A 13 8.00 -2.32 -50.44
C GLN A 13 7.12 -3.24 -51.32
N VAL A 14 6.15 -3.94 -50.70
CA VAL A 14 5.23 -4.84 -51.39
C VAL A 14 4.38 -4.03 -52.38
N ILE A 15 3.88 -2.86 -51.98
CA ILE A 15 3.12 -1.97 -52.82
C ILE A 15 4.00 -1.45 -53.99
N GLY A 16 5.22 -1.03 -53.71
CA GLY A 16 6.18 -0.59 -54.73
C GLY A 16 6.50 -1.68 -55.75
N TRP A 17 6.77 -2.90 -55.32
CA TRP A 17 6.97 -4.06 -56.18
C TRP A 17 5.74 -4.37 -57.03
N SER A 18 4.55 -4.32 -56.44
CA SER A 18 3.28 -4.58 -57.16
C SER A 18 3.06 -3.53 -58.26
N ILE A 19 3.33 -2.25 -58.01
CA ILE A 19 3.24 -1.17 -59.00
C ILE A 19 4.27 -1.40 -60.11
N LEU A 20 5.54 -1.69 -59.75
CA LEU A 20 6.58 -1.96 -60.71
C LEU A 20 6.24 -3.14 -61.63
N CYS A 21 5.74 -4.25 -61.10
CA CYS A 21 5.28 -5.39 -61.87
C CYS A 21 4.11 -5.05 -62.82
N GLY A 22 3.20 -4.21 -62.32
CA GLY A 22 2.09 -3.71 -63.15
C GLY A 22 2.55 -2.86 -64.32
N LEU A 23 3.55 -1.96 -64.09
CA LEU A 23 4.15 -1.16 -65.18
C LEU A 23 4.89 -2.03 -66.17
N ILE A 24 5.68 -3.01 -65.74
CA ILE A 24 6.39 -3.94 -66.64
C ILE A 24 5.38 -4.72 -67.46
N TYR A 25 4.31 -5.20 -66.85
CA TYR A 25 3.23 -5.93 -67.53
C TYR A 25 2.62 -5.05 -68.65
N LEU A 26 2.25 -3.81 -68.37
CA LEU A 26 1.70 -2.87 -69.36
C LEU A 26 2.70 -2.55 -70.48
N LEU A 27 3.98 -2.41 -70.16
CA LEU A 27 5.04 -2.20 -71.12
C LEU A 27 5.17 -3.37 -72.12
N ILE A 28 5.20 -4.59 -71.62
CA ILE A 28 5.29 -5.80 -72.43
C ILE A 28 4.12 -5.92 -73.41
N PHE A 29 2.90 -5.67 -72.94
CA PHE A 29 1.69 -5.73 -73.78
C PHE A 29 1.70 -4.63 -74.81
N SER A 30 2.14 -3.41 -74.50
CA SER A 30 2.27 -2.33 -75.45
C SER A 30 3.28 -2.63 -76.57
N LEU A 31 4.43 -3.26 -76.24
CA LEU A 31 5.42 -3.63 -77.22
C LEU A 31 5.03 -4.82 -78.08
N SER A 32 4.16 -5.71 -77.57
CA SER A 32 3.72 -6.93 -78.29
C SER A 32 2.62 -6.70 -79.31
N GLY A 33 2.11 -5.42 -79.47
CA GLY A 33 1.06 -5.09 -80.44
C GLY A 33 -0.30 -5.75 -80.12
N ILE A 34 -0.51 -6.23 -78.94
CA ILE A 34 -1.76 -6.88 -78.49
C ILE A 34 -2.77 -5.77 -78.13
N ASP A 35 -4.04 -6.03 -78.43
CA ASP A 35 -5.13 -5.06 -78.17
C ASP A 35 -5.15 -4.68 -76.67
N LEU A 36 -5.04 -3.39 -76.38
CA LEU A 36 -4.97 -2.86 -75.02
C LEU A 36 -6.14 -3.33 -74.13
N LYS A 37 -7.32 -3.60 -74.75
CA LYS A 37 -8.50 -4.14 -74.04
C LYS A 37 -8.26 -5.52 -73.45
N ALA A 38 -7.46 -6.37 -74.07
CA ALA A 38 -7.11 -7.70 -73.56
C ALA A 38 -6.18 -7.65 -72.38
N ALA A 39 -5.35 -6.58 -72.23
CA ALA A 39 -4.45 -6.40 -71.08
C ALA A 39 -5.15 -5.80 -69.85
N VAL A 40 -6.20 -4.96 -70.06
CA VAL A 40 -6.89 -4.25 -68.98
C VAL A 40 -7.62 -5.23 -68.01
N TYR A 41 -8.28 -6.26 -68.55
CA TYR A 41 -9.06 -7.17 -67.73
C TYR A 41 -8.20 -7.95 -66.67
N PRO A 42 -7.10 -8.62 -67.03
CA PRO A 42 -6.22 -9.28 -66.08
C PRO A 42 -5.54 -8.31 -65.10
N ALA A 43 -5.19 -7.10 -65.54
CA ALA A 43 -4.62 -6.06 -64.69
C ALA A 43 -5.61 -5.60 -63.60
N LEU A 44 -6.88 -5.41 -63.96
CA LEU A 44 -7.95 -5.04 -63.03
C LEU A 44 -8.24 -6.17 -62.03
N LEU A 45 -8.21 -7.41 -62.49
CA LEU A 45 -8.36 -8.57 -61.62
C LEU A 45 -7.24 -8.66 -60.57
N CYS A 46 -5.97 -8.48 -60.99
CA CYS A 46 -4.82 -8.46 -60.10
C CYS A 46 -4.90 -7.30 -59.08
N LEU A 47 -5.39 -6.13 -59.51
CA LEU A 47 -5.56 -4.99 -58.61
C LEU A 47 -6.64 -5.25 -57.57
N VAL A 48 -7.78 -5.88 -57.94
CA VAL A 48 -8.84 -6.27 -57.02
C VAL A 48 -8.31 -7.27 -55.99
N PHE A 49 -7.61 -8.33 -56.40
CA PHE A 49 -7.00 -9.30 -55.49
C PHE A 49 -5.96 -8.63 -54.60
N GLY A 50 -5.13 -7.71 -55.08
CA GLY A 50 -4.19 -6.95 -54.31
C GLY A 50 -4.84 -6.09 -53.20
N ILE A 51 -5.94 -5.40 -53.52
CA ILE A 51 -6.73 -4.63 -52.59
C ILE A 51 -7.34 -5.53 -51.53
N VAL A 52 -7.97 -6.68 -51.92
CA VAL A 52 -8.52 -7.63 -50.94
C VAL A 52 -7.45 -8.16 -50.01
N PHE A 53 -6.28 -8.52 -50.53
CA PHE A 53 -5.15 -8.97 -49.69
C PHE A 53 -4.69 -7.94 -48.69
N LEU A 54 -4.58 -6.65 -49.10
CA LEU A 54 -4.22 -5.55 -48.22
C LEU A 54 -5.29 -5.30 -47.14
N LEU A 55 -6.59 -5.39 -47.52
CA LEU A 55 -7.69 -5.21 -46.56
C LEU A 55 -7.69 -6.33 -45.50
N VAL A 56 -7.56 -7.59 -45.91
CA VAL A 56 -7.47 -8.71 -44.96
C VAL A 56 -6.28 -8.56 -44.00
N GLY A 57 -5.13 -8.14 -44.53
CA GLY A 57 -3.97 -7.90 -43.71
C GLY A 57 -4.17 -6.73 -42.71
N PHE A 58 -4.87 -5.69 -43.13
CA PHE A 58 -5.22 -4.54 -42.31
C PHE A 58 -6.20 -4.90 -41.17
N PHE A 59 -7.24 -5.68 -41.48
CA PHE A 59 -8.19 -6.15 -40.46
C PHE A 59 -7.52 -7.04 -39.40
N ARG A 60 -6.61 -7.94 -39.82
CA ARG A 60 -5.81 -8.74 -38.88
C ARG A 60 -4.92 -7.87 -37.99
N LEU A 61 -4.34 -6.79 -38.52
CA LEU A 61 -3.53 -5.87 -37.73
C LEU A 61 -4.38 -5.13 -36.68
N ILE A 62 -5.58 -4.65 -37.07
CA ILE A 62 -6.51 -3.96 -36.14
C ILE A 62 -6.92 -4.90 -35.02
N GLU A 63 -7.29 -6.14 -35.32
CA GLU A 63 -7.69 -7.11 -34.32
C GLU A 63 -6.58 -7.37 -33.30
N ARG A 64 -5.35 -7.54 -33.77
CA ARG A 64 -4.19 -7.70 -32.88
C ARG A 64 -3.94 -6.50 -32.01
N HIS A 65 -3.99 -5.31 -32.62
CA HIS A 65 -3.77 -4.07 -31.89
C HIS A 65 -4.82 -3.86 -30.79
N ARG A 66 -6.10 -4.13 -31.09
CA ARG A 66 -7.18 -4.07 -30.09
C ARG A 66 -6.99 -5.07 -28.94
N ARG A 67 -6.51 -6.27 -29.24
CA ARG A 67 -6.19 -7.25 -28.18
C ARG A 67 -5.06 -6.78 -27.27
N LEU A 68 -4.03 -6.17 -27.84
CA LEU A 68 -2.92 -5.62 -27.05
C LEU A 68 -3.35 -4.40 -26.22
N GLU A 69 -4.18 -3.51 -26.75
CA GLU A 69 -4.75 -2.38 -25.98
C GLU A 69 -5.65 -2.87 -24.84
N PHE A 70 -6.39 -3.96 -25.04
CA PHE A 70 -7.18 -4.56 -23.97
C PHE A 70 -6.29 -5.10 -22.87
N LEU A 71 -5.22 -5.81 -23.22
CA LEU A 71 -4.24 -6.33 -22.26
C LEU A 71 -3.49 -5.23 -21.51
N GLU A 72 -3.21 -4.10 -22.16
CA GLU A 72 -2.58 -2.94 -21.50
C GLU A 72 -3.45 -2.36 -20.37
N LYS A 73 -4.78 -2.45 -20.51
CA LYS A 73 -5.74 -1.99 -19.50
C LYS A 73 -6.03 -3.03 -18.41
N ASP A 74 -5.81 -4.30 -18.73
CA ASP A 74 -6.00 -5.40 -17.78
C ASP A 74 -4.73 -5.59 -16.97
N LYS A 75 -4.83 -5.51 -15.65
CA LYS A 75 -3.70 -5.71 -14.71
C LYS A 75 -3.34 -7.19 -14.52
N GLY A 76 -3.91 -8.08 -15.32
CA GLY A 76 -3.68 -9.53 -15.24
C GLY A 76 -2.34 -9.99 -15.85
N PRO A 77 -2.02 -11.28 -15.70
CA PRO A 77 -0.82 -11.87 -16.31
C PRO A 77 -0.90 -11.86 -17.83
N TYR A 78 0.07 -11.22 -18.48
CA TYR A 78 0.06 -11.01 -19.94
C TYR A 78 0.48 -12.26 -20.74
N GLY A 79 1.31 -13.11 -20.16
CA GLY A 79 2.02 -14.18 -20.90
C GLY A 79 1.13 -15.22 -21.56
N GLU A 80 -0.04 -15.53 -20.99
CA GLU A 80 -0.98 -16.52 -21.54
C GLU A 80 -2.02 -15.89 -22.50
N SER A 81 -2.24 -14.59 -22.39
CA SER A 81 -3.26 -13.85 -23.12
C SER A 81 -2.76 -13.20 -24.41
N LEU A 82 -1.45 -13.27 -24.69
CA LEU A 82 -0.84 -12.67 -25.88
C LEU A 82 -1.39 -13.33 -27.17
N PRO A 83 -1.68 -12.52 -28.22
CA PRO A 83 -2.11 -13.06 -29.51
C PRO A 83 -1.00 -13.91 -30.14
N LYS A 84 -1.35 -14.88 -30.98
CA LYS A 84 -0.36 -15.71 -31.68
C LYS A 84 0.64 -14.84 -32.44
N ALA A 85 1.92 -15.12 -32.28
CA ALA A 85 3.00 -14.42 -32.98
C ALA A 85 2.81 -14.47 -34.49
N ALA A 86 3.03 -13.36 -35.17
CA ALA A 86 2.90 -13.26 -36.62
C ALA A 86 4.19 -13.66 -37.35
N ASP A 87 5.31 -13.42 -36.71
CA ASP A 87 6.65 -13.73 -37.25
C ASP A 87 7.57 -14.20 -36.11
N LEU A 88 8.78 -14.59 -36.51
CA LEU A 88 9.80 -15.14 -35.61
C LEU A 88 10.25 -14.10 -34.57
N CYS A 89 10.40 -12.84 -34.99
CA CYS A 89 10.79 -11.76 -34.09
C CYS A 89 9.72 -11.51 -32.99
N GLU A 90 8.44 -11.53 -33.39
CA GLU A 90 7.33 -11.38 -32.44
C GLU A 90 7.30 -12.56 -31.45
N ALA A 91 7.58 -13.79 -31.94
CA ALA A 91 7.69 -14.97 -31.08
C ALA A 91 8.86 -14.84 -30.07
N ASP A 92 10.00 -14.33 -30.51
CA ASP A 92 11.14 -14.09 -29.64
C ASP A 92 10.86 -13.01 -28.59
N TYR A 93 10.20 -11.92 -28.97
CA TYR A 93 9.76 -10.89 -28.02
C TYR A 93 8.76 -11.45 -27.00
N GLN A 94 7.79 -12.26 -27.44
CA GLN A 94 6.85 -12.90 -26.54
C GLN A 94 7.54 -13.86 -25.58
N LYS A 95 8.55 -14.59 -26.04
CA LYS A 95 9.36 -15.47 -25.18
C LYS A 95 10.15 -14.69 -24.13
N LEU A 96 10.72 -13.55 -24.51
CA LEU A 96 11.43 -12.66 -23.57
C LEU A 96 10.45 -12.08 -22.53
N LEU A 97 9.29 -11.60 -22.96
CA LEU A 97 8.27 -11.07 -22.05
C LEU A 97 7.78 -12.15 -21.06
N LYS A 98 7.52 -13.37 -21.51
CA LYS A 98 7.13 -14.48 -20.63
C LYS A 98 8.22 -14.81 -19.62
N LYS A 99 9.47 -14.80 -20.05
CA LYS A 99 10.62 -15.05 -19.16
C LYS A 99 10.71 -13.97 -18.08
N GLU A 100 10.61 -12.69 -18.47
CA GLU A 100 10.66 -11.55 -17.55
C GLU A 100 9.48 -11.60 -16.55
N GLU A 101 8.27 -11.93 -17.01
CA GLU A 101 7.11 -12.09 -16.16
C GLU A 101 7.29 -13.24 -15.16
N GLN A 102 7.86 -14.39 -15.61
CA GLN A 102 8.15 -15.49 -14.72
C GLN A 102 9.19 -15.13 -13.65
N GLU A 103 10.28 -14.49 -14.05
CA GLU A 103 11.31 -14.02 -13.12
C GLU A 103 10.76 -12.99 -12.12
N TRP A 104 9.83 -12.13 -12.55
CA TRP A 104 9.17 -11.19 -11.67
C TRP A 104 8.27 -11.90 -10.64
N ARG A 105 7.48 -12.88 -11.07
CA ARG A 105 6.64 -13.71 -10.17
C ARG A 105 7.50 -14.49 -9.17
N ASP A 106 8.61 -15.07 -9.62
CA ASP A 106 9.51 -15.82 -8.75
C ASP A 106 10.15 -14.89 -7.70
N ARG A 107 10.58 -13.68 -8.10
CA ARG A 107 11.10 -12.67 -7.16
C ARG A 107 10.02 -12.22 -6.17
N GLN A 108 8.79 -12.02 -6.63
CA GLN A 108 7.68 -11.64 -5.75
C GLN A 108 7.38 -12.75 -4.74
N LYS A 109 7.32 -14.00 -5.18
CA LYS A 109 7.10 -15.15 -4.29
C LYS A 109 8.19 -15.27 -3.23
N VAL A 110 9.46 -15.17 -3.60
CA VAL A 110 10.57 -15.17 -2.63
C VAL A 110 10.45 -14.02 -1.63
N TRP A 111 10.01 -12.86 -2.08
CA TRP A 111 9.77 -11.72 -1.20
C TRP A 111 8.63 -11.98 -0.21
N ASP A 112 7.51 -12.50 -0.69
CA ASP A 112 6.33 -12.81 0.13
C ASP A 112 6.67 -13.90 1.16
N ASP A 113 7.36 -14.97 0.75
CA ASP A 113 7.84 -16.04 1.64
C ASP A 113 8.80 -15.47 2.72
N THR A 114 9.74 -14.60 2.33
CA THR A 114 10.69 -13.97 3.27
C THR A 114 9.97 -13.09 4.29
N MET A 115 8.94 -12.33 3.85
CA MET A 115 8.18 -11.48 4.76
C MET A 115 7.35 -12.31 5.74
N SER A 116 6.72 -13.39 5.28
CA SER A 116 6.01 -14.33 6.13
C SER A 116 6.93 -14.97 7.19
N ASP A 117 8.12 -15.43 6.78
CA ASP A 117 9.13 -15.97 7.70
C ASP A 117 9.58 -14.94 8.74
N MET A 118 9.74 -13.68 8.33
CA MET A 118 10.05 -12.59 9.25
C MET A 118 8.93 -12.35 10.26
N GLU A 119 7.67 -12.36 9.83
CA GLU A 119 6.52 -12.17 10.71
C GLU A 119 6.47 -13.28 11.77
N ASP A 120 6.59 -14.53 11.35
CA ASP A 120 6.60 -15.70 12.23
C ASP A 120 7.77 -15.65 13.23
N TYR A 121 8.95 -15.29 12.75
CA TYR A 121 10.13 -15.12 13.60
C TYR A 121 9.90 -14.04 14.67
N TYR A 122 9.44 -12.85 14.27
CA TYR A 122 9.19 -11.76 15.22
C TYR A 122 8.04 -12.07 16.18
N ALA A 123 6.99 -12.77 15.72
CA ALA A 123 5.91 -13.22 16.59
C ALA A 123 6.41 -14.18 17.67
N ALA A 124 7.19 -15.20 17.29
CA ALA A 124 7.82 -16.12 18.22
C ALA A 124 8.77 -15.40 19.19
N TRP A 125 9.60 -14.48 18.68
CA TRP A 125 10.54 -13.68 19.48
C TRP A 125 9.84 -12.82 20.52
N VAL A 126 8.74 -12.14 20.16
CA VAL A 126 7.94 -11.33 21.09
C VAL A 126 7.34 -12.22 22.19
N HIS A 127 6.82 -13.41 21.84
CA HIS A 127 6.33 -14.36 22.84
C HIS A 127 7.43 -14.82 23.80
N GLN A 128 8.63 -15.11 23.29
CA GLN A 128 9.77 -15.51 24.11
C GLN A 128 10.25 -14.38 25.04
N ILE A 129 10.18 -13.12 24.63
CA ILE A 129 10.52 -11.97 25.48
C ILE A 129 9.44 -11.71 26.55
N LYS A 130 8.16 -11.88 26.22
CA LYS A 130 7.07 -11.67 27.19
C LYS A 130 7.15 -12.60 28.40
N ALA A 131 7.61 -13.85 28.23
CA ALA A 131 7.72 -14.80 29.30
C ALA A 131 8.69 -14.35 30.42
N PRO A 132 9.97 -14.01 30.16
CA PRO A 132 10.87 -13.52 31.21
C PRO A 132 10.41 -12.16 31.78
N ILE A 133 9.79 -11.29 30.98
CA ILE A 133 9.22 -10.03 31.48
C ILE A 133 8.13 -10.32 32.51
N ALA A 134 7.22 -11.26 32.24
CA ALA A 134 6.17 -11.64 33.19
C ALA A 134 6.75 -12.20 34.51
N VAL A 135 7.79 -13.03 34.43
CA VAL A 135 8.49 -13.52 35.63
C VAL A 135 9.09 -12.36 36.41
N MET A 136 9.81 -11.44 35.76
CA MET A 136 10.38 -10.25 36.41
C MET A 136 9.30 -9.36 37.05
N GLN A 137 8.16 -9.19 36.37
CA GLN A 137 7.02 -8.42 36.91
C GLN A 137 6.47 -9.08 38.19
N VAL A 138 6.34 -10.43 38.23
CA VAL A 138 5.89 -11.16 39.43
C VAL A 138 6.88 -11.00 40.58
N LEU A 139 8.18 -11.15 40.31
CA LEU A 139 9.22 -11.01 41.33
C LEU A 139 9.21 -9.59 41.95
N LEU A 140 9.05 -8.57 41.10
CA LEU A 140 8.99 -7.18 41.53
C LEU A 140 7.67 -6.83 42.28
N GLN A 141 6.62 -7.65 42.16
CA GLN A 141 5.38 -7.43 42.95
C GLN A 141 5.55 -7.69 44.45
N GLN A 142 6.54 -8.49 44.81
CA GLN A 142 6.77 -8.90 46.23
C GLN A 142 7.29 -7.75 47.10
N GLU A 143 7.92 -6.75 46.47
CA GLU A 143 8.46 -5.56 47.17
C GLU A 143 7.95 -4.27 46.52
N ASP A 144 7.35 -3.38 47.32
CA ASP A 144 6.89 -2.08 46.84
C ASP A 144 7.89 -0.97 47.17
N THR A 145 9.12 -1.13 46.65
CA THR A 145 10.18 -0.11 46.76
C THR A 145 10.16 0.84 45.54
N GLU A 146 10.78 1.99 45.69
CA GLU A 146 10.93 2.95 44.56
C GLU A 146 11.70 2.32 43.40
N GLN A 147 12.75 1.55 43.69
CA GLN A 147 13.53 0.80 42.70
C GLN A 147 12.67 -0.25 41.96
N SER A 148 11.82 -0.98 42.69
CA SER A 148 10.89 -1.96 42.11
C SER A 148 9.91 -1.26 41.12
N ARG A 149 9.39 -0.08 41.49
CA ARG A 149 8.49 0.69 40.63
C ARG A 149 9.20 1.21 39.37
N GLU A 150 10.47 1.62 39.48
CA GLU A 150 11.27 2.03 38.31
C GLU A 150 11.54 0.86 37.38
N LEU A 151 11.95 -0.31 37.93
CA LEU A 151 12.18 -1.51 37.13
C LEU A 151 10.92 -2.00 36.41
N LYS A 152 9.76 -1.97 37.08
CA LYS A 152 8.46 -2.25 36.43
C LYS A 152 8.20 -1.33 35.25
N ALA A 153 8.53 -0.04 35.35
CA ALA A 153 8.35 0.90 34.26
C ALA A 153 9.30 0.63 33.08
N GLU A 154 10.54 0.23 33.35
CA GLU A 154 11.47 -0.15 32.28
C GLU A 154 11.06 -1.47 31.60
N LEU A 155 10.62 -2.47 32.38
CA LEU A 155 10.06 -3.71 31.82
C LEU A 155 8.85 -3.46 30.92
N PHE A 156 7.96 -2.55 31.32
CA PHE A 156 6.84 -2.15 30.48
C PHE A 156 7.29 -1.50 29.17
N ARG A 157 8.37 -0.70 29.20
CA ARG A 157 8.96 -0.14 27.97
C ARG A 157 9.54 -1.21 27.04
N VAL A 158 10.24 -2.20 27.60
CA VAL A 158 10.78 -3.32 26.81
C VAL A 158 9.64 -4.07 26.12
N GLU A 159 8.55 -4.35 26.85
CA GLU A 159 7.35 -4.98 26.28
C GLU A 159 6.74 -4.15 25.14
N GLN A 160 6.62 -2.84 25.32
CA GLN A 160 6.13 -1.95 24.26
C GLN A 160 7.04 -1.96 23.03
N TYR A 161 8.37 -1.98 23.20
CA TYR A 161 9.29 -2.04 22.07
C TYR A 161 9.17 -3.36 21.30
N ALA A 162 8.99 -4.48 21.99
CA ALA A 162 8.76 -5.76 21.36
C ALA A 162 7.44 -5.79 20.55
N GLU A 163 6.35 -5.27 21.14
CA GLU A 163 5.06 -5.15 20.45
C GLU A 163 5.14 -4.22 19.22
N MET A 164 5.90 -3.13 19.34
CA MET A 164 6.10 -2.17 18.24
C MET A 164 6.89 -2.79 17.09
N ALA A 165 7.93 -3.61 17.38
CA ALA A 165 8.71 -4.30 16.36
C ALA A 165 7.85 -5.28 15.56
N LEU A 166 7.00 -6.06 16.22
CA LEU A 166 6.06 -6.97 15.56
C LEU A 166 5.04 -6.21 14.71
N SER A 167 4.49 -5.12 15.27
CA SER A 167 3.54 -4.27 14.54
C SER A 167 4.16 -3.65 13.28
N TYR A 168 5.45 -3.29 13.34
CA TYR A 168 6.19 -2.78 12.19
C TYR A 168 6.29 -3.81 11.07
N VAL A 169 6.61 -5.07 11.39
CA VAL A 169 6.70 -6.15 10.39
C VAL A 169 5.34 -6.39 9.75
N ARG A 170 4.29 -6.56 10.55
CA ARG A 170 2.92 -6.80 10.07
C ARG A 170 2.35 -5.68 9.21
N LEU A 171 2.64 -4.43 9.53
CA LEU A 171 2.16 -3.28 8.76
C LEU A 171 2.90 -3.08 7.42
N ASN A 172 4.15 -3.57 7.31
CA ASN A 172 4.93 -3.46 6.08
C ASN A 172 4.76 -4.65 5.13
N ASP A 173 4.05 -5.69 5.53
CA ASP A 173 3.73 -6.79 4.64
C ASP A 173 2.85 -6.31 3.48
N ARG A 174 3.35 -6.49 2.25
CA ARG A 174 2.65 -6.16 0.99
C ARG A 174 1.91 -7.36 0.40
N GLY A 175 2.20 -8.57 0.90
CA GLY A 175 1.71 -9.84 0.35
C GLY A 175 0.32 -10.27 0.83
N GLY A 176 -0.42 -9.43 1.55
CA GLY A 176 -1.76 -9.76 2.05
C GLY A 176 -1.79 -10.35 3.48
N GLY A 177 -0.63 -10.42 4.16
CA GLY A 177 -0.53 -10.86 5.56
C GLY A 177 -1.04 -9.84 6.59
N PHE A 178 -1.54 -8.69 6.14
CA PHE A 178 -2.32 -7.81 6.99
C PHE A 178 -3.71 -8.42 7.18
N ASP A 179 -3.78 -9.35 8.15
CA ASP A 179 -5.03 -9.99 8.57
C ASP A 179 -5.95 -8.94 9.20
N LEU A 180 -6.63 -8.19 8.33
CA LEU A 180 -7.61 -7.18 8.73
C LEU A 180 -8.95 -7.88 8.94
N VAL A 181 -9.32 -8.06 10.19
CA VAL A 181 -10.65 -8.55 10.57
C VAL A 181 -11.53 -7.37 10.86
N ALA A 182 -12.05 -6.73 9.79
CA ALA A 182 -12.98 -5.63 9.94
C ALA A 182 -14.34 -6.14 10.42
N ALA A 183 -14.77 -5.65 11.58
CA ALA A 183 -16.09 -5.92 12.16
C ALA A 183 -16.59 -4.68 12.92
N GLU A 184 -17.86 -4.69 13.29
CA GLU A 184 -18.41 -3.67 14.17
C GLU A 184 -17.98 -3.93 15.62
N TYR A 185 -17.25 -2.96 16.20
CA TYR A 185 -16.79 -3.02 17.58
C TYR A 185 -17.29 -1.83 18.39
N ALA A 186 -17.73 -2.10 19.62
CA ALA A 186 -18.01 -1.04 20.58
C ALA A 186 -16.69 -0.35 20.99
N LEU A 187 -16.68 0.98 20.92
CA LEU A 187 -15.46 1.78 21.13
C LEU A 187 -15.06 1.86 22.60
N ASP A 188 -16.06 1.86 23.53
CA ASP A 188 -15.82 2.00 24.97
C ASP A 188 -14.89 0.91 25.57
N PRO A 189 -15.07 -0.41 25.29
CA PRO A 189 -14.15 -1.43 25.77
C PRO A 189 -12.70 -1.25 25.30
N VAL A 190 -12.51 -0.80 24.05
CA VAL A 190 -11.20 -0.55 23.46
C VAL A 190 -10.49 0.59 24.21
N ILE A 191 -11.18 1.70 24.42
CA ILE A 191 -10.64 2.85 25.16
C ILE A 191 -10.32 2.48 26.60
N ARG A 192 -11.25 1.81 27.31
CA ARG A 192 -11.02 1.38 28.72
C ARG A 192 -9.87 0.40 28.86
N LYS A 193 -9.67 -0.49 27.91
CA LYS A 193 -8.53 -1.41 27.87
C LYS A 193 -7.22 -0.66 27.75
N ALA A 194 -7.15 0.33 26.86
CA ALA A 194 -5.98 1.16 26.69
C ALA A 194 -5.70 2.03 27.95
N ILE A 195 -6.71 2.64 28.56
CA ILE A 195 -6.56 3.38 29.82
C ILE A 195 -6.01 2.48 30.92
N ARG A 196 -6.55 1.27 31.10
CA ARG A 196 -6.08 0.31 32.12
C ARG A 196 -4.62 -0.09 31.90
N LYS A 197 -4.20 -0.28 30.67
CA LYS A 197 -2.80 -0.61 30.32
C LYS A 197 -1.81 0.45 30.82
N TYR A 198 -2.20 1.73 30.79
CA TYR A 198 -1.36 2.86 31.22
C TYR A 198 -1.67 3.38 32.63
N ALA A 199 -2.62 2.77 33.34
CA ALA A 199 -3.08 3.24 34.65
C ALA A 199 -1.93 3.45 35.67
N GLY A 200 -0.99 2.50 35.74
CA GLY A 200 0.17 2.61 36.63
C GLY A 200 1.06 3.82 36.32
N GLN A 201 1.15 4.23 35.07
CA GLN A 201 1.94 5.40 34.67
C GLN A 201 1.20 6.71 34.98
N PHE A 202 -0.13 6.76 34.73
CA PHE A 202 -0.98 7.90 35.09
C PHE A 202 -0.92 8.16 36.61
N ILE A 203 -1.07 7.10 37.41
CA ILE A 203 -1.01 7.22 38.90
C ILE A 203 0.37 7.71 39.34
N ARG A 204 1.46 7.13 38.83
CA ARG A 204 2.82 7.51 39.21
C ARG A 204 3.13 8.96 38.91
N LYS A 205 2.66 9.46 37.75
CA LYS A 205 2.88 10.86 37.33
C LYS A 205 1.81 11.81 37.87
N LYS A 206 0.80 11.32 38.59
CA LYS A 206 -0.34 12.09 39.08
C LYS A 206 -1.09 12.83 37.96
N ILE A 207 -1.23 12.17 36.79
CA ILE A 207 -1.97 12.69 35.66
C ILE A 207 -3.44 12.25 35.83
N GLN A 208 -4.35 13.18 35.78
CA GLN A 208 -5.79 12.92 35.82
C GLN A 208 -6.26 12.38 34.47
N VAL A 209 -6.99 11.27 34.47
CA VAL A 209 -7.65 10.76 33.26
C VAL A 209 -9.12 11.06 33.31
N VAL A 210 -9.62 11.77 32.30
CA VAL A 210 -11.04 12.13 32.16
C VAL A 210 -11.64 11.36 30.99
N TYR A 211 -12.56 10.44 31.28
CA TYR A 211 -13.29 9.68 30.27
C TYR A 211 -14.68 9.33 30.78
N GLN A 212 -15.72 9.75 30.07
CA GLN A 212 -17.12 9.55 30.48
C GLN A 212 -17.77 8.29 29.91
N GLY A 213 -17.10 7.58 28.99
CA GLY A 213 -17.67 6.46 28.24
C GLY A 213 -18.31 6.90 26.94
N THR A 214 -18.63 5.91 26.09
CA THR A 214 -19.34 6.10 24.83
C THR A 214 -20.10 4.84 24.43
N ASP A 215 -21.24 5.00 23.76
CA ASP A 215 -22.02 3.90 23.18
C ASP A 215 -21.71 3.72 21.67
N GLU A 216 -20.75 4.46 21.12
CA GLU A 216 -20.42 4.40 19.70
C GLU A 216 -19.86 3.04 19.28
N VAL A 217 -20.35 2.60 18.12
CA VAL A 217 -19.91 1.38 17.42
C VAL A 217 -19.27 1.77 16.11
N VAL A 218 -18.09 1.22 15.84
CA VAL A 218 -17.29 1.56 14.65
C VAL A 218 -16.89 0.30 13.88
N LEU A 219 -16.88 0.41 12.55
CA LEU A 219 -16.36 -0.64 11.67
C LEU A 219 -14.86 -0.51 11.62
N THR A 220 -14.14 -1.49 12.21
CA THR A 220 -12.69 -1.44 12.36
C THR A 220 -12.13 -2.82 12.67
N ASP A 221 -10.81 -2.91 12.85
CA ASP A 221 -10.16 -4.05 13.50
C ASP A 221 -9.80 -3.66 14.94
N GLU A 222 -10.32 -4.40 15.95
CA GLU A 222 -10.12 -4.11 17.38
C GLU A 222 -8.65 -4.03 17.77
N LYS A 223 -7.83 -4.93 17.25
CA LYS A 223 -6.41 -5.03 17.58
C LYS A 223 -5.64 -3.80 17.09
N TRP A 224 -5.89 -3.39 15.85
CA TRP A 224 -5.20 -2.24 15.26
C TRP A 224 -5.73 -0.91 15.79
N LEU A 225 -7.02 -0.79 16.05
CA LEU A 225 -7.56 0.39 16.71
C LEU A 225 -7.02 0.51 18.14
N SER A 226 -6.97 -0.60 18.91
CA SER A 226 -6.33 -0.62 20.23
C SER A 226 -4.88 -0.16 20.17
N PHE A 227 -4.11 -0.64 19.19
CA PHE A 227 -2.73 -0.21 18.97
C PHE A 227 -2.62 1.30 18.75
N ILE A 228 -3.46 1.90 17.88
CA ILE A 228 -3.46 3.34 17.62
C ILE A 228 -3.74 4.12 18.90
N VAL A 229 -4.81 3.77 19.62
CA VAL A 229 -5.20 4.43 20.87
C VAL A 229 -4.09 4.31 21.93
N GLU A 230 -3.49 3.14 22.06
CA GLU A 230 -2.37 2.89 22.98
C GLU A 230 -1.15 3.74 22.66
N GLN A 231 -0.79 3.90 21.38
CA GLN A 231 0.35 4.74 20.97
C GLN A 231 0.11 6.22 21.28
N ILE A 232 -1.10 6.72 21.04
CA ILE A 232 -1.44 8.12 21.35
C ILE A 232 -1.45 8.34 22.88
N LEU A 233 -2.05 7.42 23.66
CA LEU A 233 -2.02 7.47 25.12
C LEU A 233 -0.59 7.36 25.69
N SER A 234 0.25 6.53 25.10
CA SER A 234 1.67 6.43 25.45
C SER A 234 2.37 7.79 25.31
N ASN A 235 2.11 8.50 24.19
CA ASN A 235 2.65 9.82 23.96
C ASN A 235 2.08 10.84 24.95
N ALA A 236 0.76 10.83 25.19
CA ALA A 236 0.13 11.72 26.19
C ALA A 236 0.76 11.53 27.58
N VAL A 237 0.91 10.30 28.06
CA VAL A 237 1.59 10.00 29.34
C VAL A 237 3.05 10.44 29.33
N LYS A 238 3.76 10.23 28.22
CA LYS A 238 5.17 10.55 28.08
C LYS A 238 5.44 12.03 28.18
N TYR A 239 4.65 12.84 27.47
CA TYR A 239 4.89 14.28 27.30
C TYR A 239 4.12 15.15 28.29
N THR A 240 3.16 14.60 29.03
CA THR A 240 2.52 15.26 30.17
C THR A 240 3.32 14.97 31.45
N GLN A 241 3.74 16.03 32.14
CA GLN A 241 4.42 15.89 33.44
C GLN A 241 3.42 15.96 34.59
N GLN A 242 2.51 16.95 34.55
CA GLN A 242 1.40 17.15 35.44
C GLN A 242 0.22 17.68 34.66
N GLY A 243 -1.01 17.41 35.12
CA GLY A 243 -2.23 17.84 34.45
C GLY A 243 -3.18 16.69 34.14
N SER A 244 -3.77 16.70 32.97
CA SER A 244 -4.82 15.73 32.60
C SER A 244 -4.66 15.20 31.18
N VAL A 245 -5.25 14.02 30.97
CA VAL A 245 -5.52 13.45 29.65
C VAL A 245 -7.01 13.23 29.54
N THR A 246 -7.66 13.90 28.60
CA THR A 246 -9.10 13.82 28.35
C THR A 246 -9.34 13.01 27.10
N ILE A 247 -10.26 12.05 27.20
CA ILE A 247 -10.65 11.21 26.08
C ILE A 247 -12.17 11.41 25.89
N ARG A 248 -12.59 11.70 24.66
CA ARG A 248 -13.98 11.90 24.31
C ARG A 248 -14.27 11.50 22.88
N VAL A 249 -15.50 11.23 22.57
CA VAL A 249 -15.97 11.04 21.19
C VAL A 249 -16.82 12.26 20.83
N GLU A 250 -16.51 12.89 19.71
CA GLU A 250 -17.17 14.09 19.21
C GLU A 250 -17.85 13.79 17.85
N GLY A 251 -18.98 14.45 17.61
CA GLY A 251 -19.66 14.43 16.31
C GLY A 251 -19.92 13.03 15.77
N ASP A 252 -19.62 12.84 14.49
CA ASP A 252 -19.79 11.58 13.79
C ASP A 252 -18.54 10.71 13.92
N ARG A 253 -18.41 9.99 15.07
CA ARG A 253 -17.35 8.99 15.32
C ARG A 253 -15.93 9.53 15.32
N GLN A 254 -15.70 10.73 15.83
CA GLN A 254 -14.35 11.26 16.01
C GLN A 254 -13.87 11.01 17.45
N LEU A 255 -12.88 10.13 17.60
CA LEU A 255 -12.23 9.90 18.88
C LEU A 255 -11.14 10.96 19.09
N VAL A 256 -11.28 11.75 20.14
CA VAL A 256 -10.35 12.81 20.54
C VAL A 256 -9.60 12.39 21.80
N ILE A 257 -8.29 12.49 21.78
CA ILE A 257 -7.40 12.31 22.92
C ILE A 257 -6.60 13.60 23.08
N GLU A 258 -6.87 14.30 24.16
CA GLU A 258 -6.30 15.59 24.51
C GLU A 258 -5.39 15.44 25.72
N ASP A 259 -4.17 15.97 25.66
CA ASP A 259 -3.23 16.05 26.76
C ASP A 259 -2.88 17.51 27.07
N THR A 260 -2.60 17.81 28.36
CA THR A 260 -2.11 19.11 28.83
C THR A 260 -0.60 19.10 29.01
N GLY A 261 0.10 18.44 28.05
CA GLY A 261 1.55 18.28 28.10
C GLY A 261 2.31 19.49 27.53
N ILE A 262 3.56 19.24 27.15
CA ILE A 262 4.45 20.29 26.64
C ILE A 262 4.03 20.82 25.25
N GLY A 263 3.10 20.16 24.56
CA GLY A 263 2.72 20.49 23.20
C GLY A 263 3.80 20.15 22.16
N ILE A 264 3.50 20.45 20.91
CA ILE A 264 4.34 20.18 19.74
C ILE A 264 4.59 21.50 19.01
N ALA A 265 5.83 21.78 18.64
CA ALA A 265 6.17 22.95 17.84
C ALA A 265 5.50 22.89 16.46
N ALA A 266 5.04 24.02 15.94
CA ALA A 266 4.31 24.07 14.66
C ALA A 266 5.14 23.50 13.49
N GLU A 267 6.45 23.65 13.53
CA GLU A 267 7.39 23.10 12.55
C GLU A 267 7.51 21.57 12.60
N ASP A 268 7.23 20.96 13.77
CA ASP A 268 7.30 19.53 14.00
C ASP A 268 5.99 18.82 13.57
N ILE A 269 4.84 19.50 13.65
CA ILE A 269 3.51 18.92 13.38
C ILE A 269 3.45 18.15 12.05
N PRO A 270 3.94 18.67 10.92
CA PRO A 270 3.90 17.93 9.64
C PRO A 270 4.76 16.66 9.64
N ARG A 271 5.72 16.58 10.56
CA ARG A 271 6.77 15.56 10.57
C ARG A 271 6.61 14.47 11.64
N ILE A 272 5.73 14.68 12.63
CA ILE A 272 5.58 13.72 13.75
C ILE A 272 5.16 12.31 13.31
N PHE A 273 4.61 12.18 12.10
CA PHE A 273 4.25 10.91 11.50
C PHE A 273 5.33 10.35 10.56
N GLU A 274 6.46 11.04 10.38
CA GLU A 274 7.60 10.52 9.61
C GLU A 274 8.32 9.41 10.39
N LYS A 275 8.78 8.38 9.66
CA LYS A 275 9.49 7.25 10.25
C LYS A 275 10.76 7.68 10.97
N GLY A 276 10.84 7.41 12.29
CA GLY A 276 12.00 7.68 13.11
C GLY A 276 12.12 9.15 13.54
N TYR A 277 11.12 9.98 13.28
CA TYR A 277 11.14 11.38 13.70
C TYR A 277 10.88 11.50 15.21
N THR A 278 11.72 12.28 15.88
CA THR A 278 11.67 12.48 17.34
C THR A 278 11.90 13.92 17.70
N GLY A 279 11.27 14.90 17.23
CA GLY A 279 11.42 16.32 17.58
C GLY A 279 12.53 16.71 18.56
N GLU A 280 12.78 17.95 18.83
CA GLU A 280 13.85 18.37 19.77
C GLU A 280 13.67 17.80 21.18
N ASN A 281 12.43 17.73 21.66
CA ASN A 281 12.08 17.17 22.97
C ASN A 281 12.34 15.65 23.10
N GLY A 282 12.37 14.92 21.99
CA GLY A 282 12.71 13.49 21.95
C GLY A 282 14.21 13.23 22.04
N ARG A 283 15.05 14.19 21.66
CA ARG A 283 16.53 14.12 21.71
C ARG A 283 17.09 14.47 23.10
N LEU A 284 16.44 15.35 23.83
CA LEU A 284 16.91 15.92 25.12
C LEU A 284 16.58 15.04 26.35
N GLY A 285 16.52 13.72 26.26
CA GLY A 285 16.48 12.84 27.43
C GLY A 285 15.34 11.84 27.54
N LYS A 286 14.31 11.90 26.71
CA LYS A 286 13.28 10.86 26.65
C LYS A 286 13.49 10.02 25.40
N LYS A 287 14.25 8.91 25.54
CA LYS A 287 14.50 7.95 24.44
C LYS A 287 13.18 7.58 23.75
N SER A 288 12.89 8.16 22.57
CA SER A 288 11.78 7.78 21.71
C SER A 288 12.32 7.21 20.41
N THR A 289 11.68 6.16 19.90
CA THR A 289 12.09 5.52 18.66
C THR A 289 11.59 6.30 17.43
N GLY A 290 10.61 7.21 17.60
CA GLY A 290 9.95 7.90 16.50
C GLY A 290 9.14 6.96 15.57
N ILE A 291 8.86 5.74 16.01
CA ILE A 291 8.18 4.74 15.18
C ILE A 291 6.68 4.65 15.53
N GLY A 292 6.29 4.94 16.77
CA GLY A 292 4.92 4.71 17.25
C GLY A 292 3.85 5.46 16.46
N LEU A 293 3.97 6.79 16.28
CA LEU A 293 3.01 7.59 15.51
C LEU A 293 3.04 7.25 14.02
N TYR A 294 4.21 6.96 13.46
CA TYR A 294 4.34 6.48 12.09
C TYR A 294 3.52 5.19 11.87
N LEU A 295 3.65 4.21 12.77
CA LEU A 295 2.87 2.96 12.69
C LEU A 295 1.37 3.21 12.92
N SER A 296 1.02 4.13 13.84
CA SER A 296 -0.38 4.51 14.06
C SER A 296 -1.01 5.08 12.79
N GLN A 297 -0.31 5.94 12.06
CA GLN A 297 -0.79 6.51 10.81
C GLN A 297 -0.91 5.44 9.71
N MET A 298 0.06 4.52 9.63
CA MET A 298 -0.02 3.39 8.69
C MET A 298 -1.21 2.47 8.99
N ALA A 299 -1.42 2.11 10.27
CA ALA A 299 -2.54 1.29 10.70
C ALA A 299 -3.87 1.99 10.40
N ALA A 300 -4.01 3.25 10.77
CA ALA A 300 -5.20 4.04 10.50
C ALA A 300 -5.52 4.07 8.99
N LYS A 301 -4.53 4.32 8.15
CA LYS A 301 -4.69 4.36 6.69
C LYS A 301 -5.17 3.01 6.11
N LYS A 302 -4.64 1.90 6.61
CA LYS A 302 -5.08 0.54 6.21
C LYS A 302 -6.50 0.22 6.69
N LEU A 303 -6.93 0.81 7.84
CA LEU A 303 -8.29 0.70 8.36
C LEU A 303 -9.30 1.65 7.68
N GLY A 304 -8.85 2.53 6.78
CA GLY A 304 -9.69 3.59 6.22
C GLY A 304 -9.97 4.73 7.18
N HIS A 305 -9.22 4.84 8.28
CA HIS A 305 -9.30 5.90 9.27
C HIS A 305 -8.24 6.99 9.02
N THR A 306 -8.47 8.18 9.57
CA THR A 306 -7.48 9.26 9.50
C THR A 306 -7.09 9.75 10.91
N ILE A 307 -5.83 10.14 11.07
CA ILE A 307 -5.32 10.74 12.31
C ILE A 307 -4.89 12.16 11.98
N SER A 308 -5.39 13.11 12.73
CA SER A 308 -4.94 14.50 12.70
C SER A 308 -4.50 14.96 14.09
N VAL A 309 -3.70 16.02 14.14
CA VAL A 309 -3.18 16.58 15.36
C VAL A 309 -3.23 18.09 15.31
N GLU A 310 -3.66 18.70 16.41
CA GLU A 310 -3.55 20.12 16.69
C GLU A 310 -2.78 20.26 18.01
N SER A 311 -1.86 21.20 18.09
CA SER A 311 -1.04 21.35 19.30
C SER A 311 -0.52 22.77 19.44
N ILE A 312 -0.41 23.22 20.69
CA ILE A 312 0.15 24.51 21.07
C ILE A 312 1.26 24.24 22.07
N PRO A 313 2.49 24.71 21.82
CA PRO A 313 3.60 24.58 22.77
C PRO A 313 3.25 25.16 24.13
N GLY A 314 3.41 24.35 25.17
CA GLY A 314 3.12 24.72 26.56
C GLY A 314 1.66 24.51 27.00
N GLU A 315 0.72 24.27 26.10
CA GLU A 315 -0.68 24.04 26.43
C GLU A 315 -1.08 22.56 26.31
N GLY A 316 -0.51 21.85 25.31
CA GLY A 316 -0.76 20.44 25.11
C GLY A 316 -1.04 20.05 23.65
N SER A 317 -1.58 18.85 23.45
CA SER A 317 -1.85 18.32 22.12
C SER A 317 -3.23 17.67 22.03
N PHE A 318 -3.85 17.80 20.86
CA PHE A 318 -5.12 17.22 20.46
C PHE A 318 -4.90 16.22 19.34
N PHE A 319 -5.06 14.94 19.60
CA PHE A 319 -5.08 13.92 18.57
C PHE A 319 -6.53 13.55 18.25
N LYS A 320 -6.92 13.67 16.99
CA LYS A 320 -8.25 13.30 16.49
C LYS A 320 -8.12 12.08 15.57
N ILE A 321 -8.88 11.03 15.84
CA ILE A 321 -8.98 9.85 15.00
C ILE A 321 -10.39 9.86 14.42
N ASP A 322 -10.48 10.05 13.12
CA ASP A 322 -11.75 9.94 12.40
C ASP A 322 -12.01 8.47 12.10
N LEU A 323 -13.05 7.93 12.72
CA LEU A 323 -13.49 6.55 12.63
C LEU A 323 -14.72 6.42 11.72
N SER A 324 -15.17 7.49 11.04
CA SER A 324 -16.18 7.41 10.01
C SER A 324 -15.68 6.47 8.91
N SER A 325 -16.40 5.36 8.69
CA SER A 325 -16.00 4.34 7.74
C SER A 325 -16.10 4.87 6.31
N TYR A 326 -14.99 5.15 5.68
CA TYR A 326 -14.90 5.12 4.22
C TYR A 326 -14.91 3.65 3.79
N ALA A 327 -15.70 3.33 2.75
CA ALA A 327 -15.76 2.00 2.19
C ALA A 327 -14.34 1.44 2.04
N LEU A 328 -14.07 0.33 2.74
CA LEU A 328 -12.83 -0.43 2.55
C LEU A 328 -12.73 -0.71 1.07
N GLN A 329 -11.79 -0.07 0.37
CA GLN A 329 -11.40 -0.48 -0.96
C GLN A 329 -10.69 -1.82 -0.80
N VAL A 330 -11.48 -2.90 -0.87
CA VAL A 330 -10.97 -4.24 -1.07
C VAL A 330 -10.48 -4.28 -2.51
N GLU A 331 -9.15 -4.06 -2.71
CA GLU A 331 -8.49 -4.33 -3.99
C GLU A 331 -8.20 -5.83 -4.16
#